data_9ee2a784d124c928cbe6ed4645f9c298
#
_entry.id   9ee2a784d124c928cbe6ed4645f9c298
#
_cell.length_a   1.000
_cell.length_b   1.000
_cell.length_c   1.000
_cell.angle_alpha   90.00
_cell.angle_beta   90.00
_cell.angle_gamma   90.00
#
_symmetry.space_group_name_H-M   'P 1'
#
loop_
_entity.id
_entity.type
_entity.pdbx_description
1 polymer ?
#
loop_
_entity_poly.entity_id
_entity_poly.type
_entity_poly.pdbx_seq_one_letter_code
_entity_poly.pdbx_strand_id
1 'polypeptide(L)'
;MFHDIDVPHDTRGDDSPVLSETPFLHEGARVVKSRLGSWTEIGKNTTIVESTIGDYTYDDGDVSIFYSEIGQYCSIANRVRINPGNHPGDRVTQHHMTYRRIKFGLDTQDDEEFFAWRRAHPCVIGHDVWIGHAAVILPGVRIGTGAVVGAGAVVTKNVDPYQVVVGVPARPLRSRFSDSVIDRILQSRWWDWTRPQLEERWRDLCSLPTFMEKYAP
;
A
#
# COMPACT_ATOMS: atom_id res chain seq x y z
N MET A 1 5.69 -30.88 -28.17
CA MET A 1 6.67 -31.46 -27.23
C MET A 1 6.90 -30.38 -26.18
N PHE A 2 6.56 -30.64 -24.91
CA PHE A 2 6.83 -29.69 -23.81
C PHE A 2 8.22 -30.01 -23.26
N HIS A 3 8.98 -28.98 -22.93
CA HIS A 3 10.27 -29.11 -22.28
C HIS A 3 10.13 -28.59 -20.84
N ASP A 4 10.49 -29.40 -19.88
CA ASP A 4 10.63 -28.96 -18.49
C ASP A 4 11.89 -28.08 -18.42
N ILE A 5 11.70 -26.80 -18.19
CA ILE A 5 12.78 -25.84 -18.02
C ILE A 5 12.84 -25.52 -16.52
N ASP A 6 13.79 -26.11 -15.85
CA ASP A 6 14.20 -25.73 -14.50
C ASP A 6 15.33 -24.70 -14.61
N VAL A 7 14.96 -23.46 -14.81
CA VAL A 7 15.89 -22.35 -14.57
C VAL A 7 15.79 -22.05 -13.10
N PRO A 8 16.90 -21.99 -12.36
CA PRO A 8 16.89 -21.52 -10.97
C PRO A 8 16.23 -20.15 -10.96
N HIS A 9 14.98 -20.15 -10.61
CA HIS A 9 14.15 -18.98 -10.56
C HIS A 9 14.15 -18.58 -9.10
N ASP A 10 14.97 -17.60 -8.77
CA ASP A 10 14.85 -16.96 -7.48
C ASP A 10 13.53 -16.22 -7.43
N THR A 11 12.52 -16.94 -7.02
CA THR A 11 11.26 -16.31 -6.64
C THR A 11 11.12 -16.23 -5.15
N ARG A 12 12.06 -16.66 -4.34
CA ARG A 12 12.07 -16.64 -2.86
C ARG A 12 12.95 -17.78 -2.32
N GLY A 13 13.98 -18.09 -3.09
CA GLY A 13 15.03 -19.00 -2.69
C GLY A 13 16.04 -18.33 -1.77
N ASP A 14 17.18 -18.95 -1.60
CA ASP A 14 18.21 -18.59 -0.62
C ASP A 14 18.79 -17.17 -0.72
N ASP A 15 18.47 -16.39 -1.78
CA ASP A 15 18.95 -15.03 -2.00
C ASP A 15 17.97 -13.94 -1.54
N SER A 16 16.84 -14.30 -0.96
CA SER A 16 15.91 -13.30 -0.39
C SER A 16 16.56 -12.61 0.82
N PRO A 17 16.49 -11.27 0.93
CA PRO A 17 17.12 -10.57 2.03
C PRO A 17 16.49 -10.95 3.37
N VAL A 18 17.33 -11.16 4.37
CA VAL A 18 16.84 -11.16 5.75
C VAL A 18 16.56 -9.71 6.15
N LEU A 19 15.30 -9.39 6.34
CA LEU A 19 14.88 -8.04 6.71
C LEU A 19 15.36 -7.69 8.12
N SER A 20 15.47 -6.38 8.39
CA SER A 20 15.94 -5.83 9.65
C SER A 20 15.18 -4.55 10.02
N GLU A 21 15.56 -3.90 11.10
CA GLU A 21 15.03 -2.57 11.45
C GLU A 21 15.30 -1.51 10.37
N THR A 22 16.31 -1.73 9.53
CA THR A 22 16.59 -0.87 8.38
C THR A 22 15.79 -1.34 7.17
N PRO A 23 15.02 -0.44 6.52
CA PRO A 23 14.31 -0.76 5.28
C PRO A 23 15.23 -1.33 4.19
N PHE A 24 14.77 -2.36 3.49
CA PHE A 24 15.47 -2.93 2.35
C PHE A 24 14.89 -2.39 1.05
N LEU A 25 15.75 -1.86 0.19
CA LEU A 25 15.38 -1.29 -1.11
C LEU A 25 16.04 -2.10 -2.23
N HIS A 26 15.23 -2.70 -3.10
CA HIS A 26 15.73 -3.39 -4.28
C HIS A 26 16.22 -2.42 -5.37
N GLU A 27 16.92 -2.97 -6.36
CA GLU A 27 17.45 -2.21 -7.49
C GLU A 27 16.38 -1.35 -8.19
N GLY A 28 16.71 -0.11 -8.51
CA GLY A 28 15.80 0.82 -9.18
C GLY A 28 14.71 1.41 -8.28
N ALA A 29 14.61 1.03 -7.01
CA ALA A 29 13.69 1.65 -6.06
C ALA A 29 14.07 3.13 -5.85
N ARG A 30 13.06 4.00 -5.85
CA ARG A 30 13.20 5.44 -5.69
C ARG A 30 12.29 5.96 -4.59
N VAL A 31 12.86 6.42 -3.49
CA VAL A 31 12.14 6.98 -2.34
C VAL A 31 12.49 8.46 -2.21
N VAL A 32 11.48 9.35 -2.29
CA VAL A 32 11.67 10.80 -2.32
C VAL A 32 10.77 11.46 -1.29
N LYS A 33 11.35 12.24 -0.37
CA LYS A 33 10.62 12.97 0.69
C LYS A 33 9.61 12.08 1.44
N SER A 34 9.99 10.84 1.71
CA SER A 34 9.11 9.82 2.28
C SER A 34 9.75 9.17 3.51
N ARG A 35 8.93 8.53 4.34
CA ARG A 35 9.37 7.78 5.52
C ARG A 35 8.99 6.33 5.38
N LEU A 36 9.93 5.45 5.70
CA LEU A 36 9.74 4.01 5.72
C LEU A 36 9.91 3.50 7.15
N GLY A 37 9.04 2.63 7.58
CA GLY A 37 9.12 1.92 8.84
C GLY A 37 10.17 0.81 8.84
N SER A 38 10.38 0.20 9.98
CA SER A 38 11.29 -0.93 10.15
C SER A 38 10.75 -2.20 9.49
N TRP A 39 11.65 -3.10 9.09
CA TRP A 39 11.29 -4.38 8.50
C TRP A 39 10.49 -4.26 7.19
N THR A 40 10.61 -3.12 6.50
CA THR A 40 9.97 -2.88 5.19
C THR A 40 10.85 -3.37 4.05
N GLU A 41 10.21 -3.86 2.99
CA GLU A 41 10.86 -4.27 1.75
C GLU A 41 10.23 -3.51 0.57
N ILE A 42 11.05 -2.76 -0.15
CA ILE A 42 10.61 -1.97 -1.30
C ILE A 42 11.15 -2.63 -2.56
N GLY A 43 10.25 -3.14 -3.37
CA GLY A 43 10.53 -3.96 -4.55
C GLY A 43 11.22 -3.18 -5.68
N LYS A 44 11.68 -3.93 -6.69
CA LYS A 44 12.39 -3.37 -7.86
C LYS A 44 11.57 -2.30 -8.57
N ASN A 45 12.23 -1.21 -9.00
CA ASN A 45 11.63 -0.11 -9.76
C ASN A 45 10.46 0.62 -9.04
N THR A 46 10.20 0.34 -7.79
CA THR A 46 9.14 1.01 -7.02
C THR A 46 9.48 2.49 -6.81
N THR A 47 8.51 3.36 -7.00
CA THR A 47 8.63 4.80 -6.76
C THR A 47 7.69 5.26 -5.65
N ILE A 48 8.25 5.80 -4.57
CA ILE A 48 7.52 6.34 -3.42
C ILE A 48 7.86 7.82 -3.28
N VAL A 49 6.84 8.68 -3.28
CA VAL A 49 7.02 10.15 -3.23
C VAL A 49 6.08 10.77 -2.21
N GLU A 50 6.63 11.59 -1.32
CA GLU A 50 5.89 12.32 -0.29
C GLU A 50 4.87 11.44 0.45
N SER A 51 5.33 10.26 0.91
CA SER A 51 4.48 9.22 1.50
C SER A 51 5.12 8.63 2.76
N THR A 52 4.29 7.97 3.58
CA THR A 52 4.75 7.21 4.75
C THR A 52 4.33 5.75 4.60
N ILE A 53 5.24 4.83 4.85
CA ILE A 53 5.03 3.38 4.84
C ILE A 53 5.31 2.85 6.24
N GLY A 54 4.36 2.13 6.83
CA GLY A 54 4.48 1.54 8.16
C GLY A 54 5.34 0.27 8.18
N ASP A 55 5.70 -0.15 9.40
CA ASP A 55 6.57 -1.30 9.65
C ASP A 55 6.02 -2.58 9.00
N TYR A 56 6.92 -3.50 8.63
CA TYR A 56 6.59 -4.81 8.04
C TYR A 56 5.78 -4.77 6.74
N THR A 57 5.61 -3.60 6.12
CA THR A 57 4.94 -3.46 4.81
C THR A 57 5.93 -3.75 3.69
N TYR A 58 5.48 -4.50 2.68
CA TYR A 58 6.29 -4.79 1.51
C TYR A 58 5.54 -4.58 0.19
N ASP A 59 6.29 -4.37 -0.87
CA ASP A 59 5.77 -4.39 -2.23
C ASP A 59 6.60 -5.32 -3.15
N ASP A 60 5.95 -5.83 -4.19
CA ASP A 60 6.50 -6.82 -5.13
C ASP A 60 7.09 -6.18 -6.42
N GLY A 61 7.40 -4.87 -6.36
CA GLY A 61 8.04 -4.14 -7.45
C GLY A 61 7.11 -3.49 -8.49
N ASP A 62 7.69 -2.59 -9.28
CA ASP A 62 6.99 -1.77 -10.30
C ASP A 62 5.80 -0.97 -9.71
N VAL A 63 5.81 -0.70 -8.42
CA VAL A 63 4.74 0.01 -7.69
C VAL A 63 4.98 1.52 -7.74
N SER A 64 3.90 2.30 -7.73
CA SER A 64 3.99 3.75 -7.62
C SER A 64 3.06 4.27 -6.53
N ILE A 65 3.63 4.95 -5.53
CA ILE A 65 2.94 5.48 -4.35
C ILE A 65 3.24 6.97 -4.23
N PHE A 66 2.20 7.81 -4.23
CA PHE A 66 2.32 9.26 -4.12
C PHE A 66 1.37 9.80 -3.06
N TYR A 67 1.82 10.78 -2.26
CA TYR A 67 0.99 11.49 -1.30
C TYR A 67 0.09 10.55 -0.46
N SER A 68 0.67 9.52 0.15
CA SER A 68 -0.10 8.46 0.78
C SER A 68 0.45 8.09 2.15
N GLU A 69 -0.45 7.64 3.02
CA GLU A 69 -0.13 7.06 4.31
C GLU A 69 -0.53 5.59 4.28
N ILE A 70 0.44 4.70 4.43
CA ILE A 70 0.24 3.25 4.42
C ILE A 70 0.62 2.69 5.77
N GLY A 71 -0.28 1.92 6.36
CA GLY A 71 -0.12 1.28 7.65
C GLY A 71 0.94 0.18 7.66
N GLN A 72 0.97 -0.57 8.74
CA GLN A 72 1.88 -1.67 8.98
C GLN A 72 1.35 -2.98 8.37
N TYR A 73 2.26 -3.93 8.08
CA TYR A 73 1.93 -5.28 7.62
C TYR A 73 1.14 -5.33 6.29
N CYS A 74 1.19 -4.28 5.48
CA CYS A 74 0.52 -4.29 4.18
C CYS A 74 1.31 -5.12 3.16
N SER A 75 0.56 -5.86 2.33
CA SER A 75 1.09 -6.65 1.21
C SER A 75 0.65 -5.99 -0.09
N ILE A 76 1.59 -5.44 -0.86
CA ILE A 76 1.30 -4.71 -2.09
C ILE A 76 1.90 -5.47 -3.27
N ALA A 77 1.05 -6.04 -4.10
CA ALA A 77 1.50 -6.78 -5.28
C ALA A 77 2.10 -5.83 -6.34
N ASN A 78 2.78 -6.40 -7.31
CA ASN A 78 3.44 -5.63 -8.34
C ASN A 78 2.46 -4.84 -9.23
N ARG A 79 2.98 -3.76 -9.85
CA ARG A 79 2.26 -2.85 -10.74
C ARG A 79 1.06 -2.12 -10.10
N VAL A 80 0.98 -2.08 -8.78
CA VAL A 80 -0.04 -1.31 -8.07
C VAL A 80 0.24 0.19 -8.23
N ARG A 81 -0.83 0.98 -8.41
CA ARG A 81 -0.78 2.43 -8.45
C ARG A 81 -1.61 3.02 -7.32
N ILE A 82 -0.96 3.69 -6.37
CA ILE A 82 -1.63 4.39 -5.27
C ILE A 82 -1.50 5.89 -5.50
N ASN A 83 -2.63 6.59 -5.53
CA ASN A 83 -2.74 8.02 -5.76
C ASN A 83 -2.06 8.48 -7.06
N PRO A 84 -2.60 8.15 -8.24
CA PRO A 84 -2.02 8.53 -9.53
C PRO A 84 -1.90 10.04 -9.74
N GLY A 85 -2.49 10.85 -8.86
CA GLY A 85 -2.59 12.30 -8.97
C GLY A 85 -3.70 12.75 -9.89
N ASN A 86 -4.18 13.97 -9.66
CA ASN A 86 -5.23 14.60 -10.46
C ASN A 86 -4.66 15.69 -11.35
N HIS A 87 -5.40 16.07 -12.38
CA HIS A 87 -5.22 17.26 -13.19
C HIS A 87 -6.27 18.32 -12.84
N PRO A 88 -6.02 19.64 -13.04
CA PRO A 88 -6.99 20.69 -12.75
C PRO A 88 -8.13 20.61 -13.76
N GLY A 89 -9.30 20.12 -13.34
CA GLY A 89 -10.49 19.98 -14.20
C GLY A 89 -11.28 21.29 -14.41
N ASP A 90 -10.98 22.29 -13.63
CA ASP A 90 -11.62 23.61 -13.60
C ASP A 90 -10.92 24.66 -14.50
N ARG A 91 -9.74 24.30 -15.07
CA ARG A 91 -8.97 25.18 -15.97
C ARG A 91 -9.33 24.93 -17.42
N VAL A 92 -9.13 25.95 -18.26
CA VAL A 92 -9.30 25.83 -19.73
C VAL A 92 -8.49 24.66 -20.31
N THR A 93 -7.32 24.40 -19.74
CA THR A 93 -6.51 23.22 -20.09
C THR A 93 -6.08 22.48 -18.85
N GLN A 94 -6.19 21.16 -18.90
CA GLN A 94 -5.70 20.25 -17.86
C GLN A 94 -4.18 19.98 -17.97
N HIS A 95 -3.53 20.54 -18.98
CA HIS A 95 -2.12 20.27 -19.24
C HIS A 95 -1.23 20.74 -18.10
N HIS A 96 -0.22 19.96 -17.76
CA HIS A 96 0.64 20.20 -16.62
C HIS A 96 1.52 21.46 -16.72
N MET A 97 1.60 22.10 -17.88
CA MET A 97 2.27 23.40 -18.01
C MET A 97 1.66 24.49 -17.12
N THR A 98 0.37 24.36 -16.77
CA THR A 98 -0.34 25.35 -15.94
C THR A 98 0.06 25.28 -14.46
N TYR A 99 0.69 24.17 -14.02
CA TYR A 99 1.13 24.01 -12.63
C TYR A 99 2.62 23.58 -12.50
N ARG A 100 3.27 23.12 -13.59
CA ARG A 100 4.72 22.87 -13.66
C ARG A 100 5.38 23.93 -14.54
N ARG A 101 5.20 25.19 -14.18
CA ARG A 101 5.53 26.38 -15.00
C ARG A 101 7.03 26.49 -15.24
N ILE A 102 7.86 26.19 -14.24
CA ILE A 102 9.33 26.18 -14.35
C ILE A 102 9.77 25.24 -15.47
N LYS A 103 9.20 24.04 -15.53
CA LYS A 103 9.56 23.02 -16.51
C LYS A 103 9.39 23.49 -17.97
N PHE A 104 8.48 24.43 -18.19
CA PHE A 104 8.16 24.97 -19.51
C PHE A 104 8.73 26.39 -19.73
N GLY A 105 9.48 26.93 -18.78
CA GLY A 105 10.00 28.29 -18.86
C GLY A 105 8.92 29.38 -18.88
N LEU A 106 7.73 29.10 -18.37
CA LEU A 106 6.58 30.01 -18.36
C LEU A 106 6.57 30.91 -17.12
N ASP A 107 7.24 30.50 -16.04
CA ASP A 107 7.30 31.24 -14.78
C ASP A 107 8.55 30.83 -14.00
N THR A 108 8.90 31.61 -12.98
CA THR A 108 9.98 31.31 -12.02
C THR A 108 9.55 30.39 -10.90
N GLN A 109 8.24 30.14 -10.77
CA GLN A 109 7.65 29.29 -9.73
C GLN A 109 6.61 28.35 -10.32
N ASP A 110 6.55 27.13 -9.77
CA ASP A 110 5.46 26.19 -10.00
C ASP A 110 4.21 26.61 -9.22
N ASP A 111 3.07 26.02 -9.50
CA ASP A 111 1.80 26.30 -8.84
C ASP A 111 1.72 25.54 -7.50
N GLU A 112 2.22 26.15 -6.43
CA GLU A 112 2.23 25.54 -5.09
C GLU A 112 0.82 25.32 -4.53
N GLU A 113 -0.16 26.12 -4.89
CA GLU A 113 -1.56 25.94 -4.46
C GLU A 113 -2.12 24.63 -5.02
N PHE A 114 -1.88 24.35 -6.29
CA PHE A 114 -2.30 23.10 -6.92
C PHE A 114 -1.60 21.88 -6.32
N PHE A 115 -0.29 21.98 -6.01
CA PHE A 115 0.41 20.90 -5.34
C PHE A 115 -0.04 20.71 -3.90
N ALA A 116 -0.34 21.80 -3.17
CA ALA A 116 -0.93 21.73 -1.82
C ALA A 116 -2.29 21.03 -1.86
N TRP A 117 -3.12 21.35 -2.85
CA TRP A 117 -4.40 20.66 -3.06
C TRP A 117 -4.23 19.16 -3.30
N ARG A 118 -3.24 18.72 -4.09
CA ARG A 118 -2.93 17.29 -4.27
C ARG A 118 -2.54 16.62 -2.96
N ARG A 119 -1.69 17.28 -2.16
CA ARG A 119 -1.27 16.76 -0.84
C ARG A 119 -2.45 16.67 0.14
N ALA A 120 -3.44 17.55 0.01
CA ALA A 120 -4.64 17.53 0.85
C ALA A 120 -5.60 16.35 0.54
N HIS A 121 -5.32 15.58 -0.52
CA HIS A 121 -6.11 14.40 -0.90
C HIS A 121 -5.26 13.11 -0.86
N PRO A 122 -4.68 12.76 0.30
CA PRO A 122 -3.87 11.55 0.43
C PRO A 122 -4.74 10.30 0.29
N CYS A 123 -4.14 9.22 -0.19
CA CYS A 123 -4.68 7.90 0.10
C CYS A 123 -4.25 7.48 1.50
N VAL A 124 -5.18 6.95 2.28
CA VAL A 124 -4.91 6.45 3.63
C VAL A 124 -5.26 4.97 3.68
N ILE A 125 -4.25 4.14 3.85
CA ILE A 125 -4.38 2.68 3.86
C ILE A 125 -4.07 2.19 5.27
N GLY A 126 -5.00 1.44 5.87
CA GLY A 126 -4.86 0.89 7.21
C GLY A 126 -3.78 -0.19 7.30
N HIS A 127 -3.80 -0.95 8.38
CA HIS A 127 -2.86 -2.05 8.64
C HIS A 127 -3.34 -3.35 8.00
N ASP A 128 -2.44 -4.30 7.74
CA ASP A 128 -2.79 -5.65 7.23
C ASP A 128 -3.65 -5.60 5.94
N VAL A 129 -3.43 -4.61 5.08
CA VAL A 129 -4.17 -4.49 3.81
C VAL A 129 -3.43 -5.26 2.72
N TRP A 130 -4.18 -6.09 1.98
CA TRP A 130 -3.65 -6.74 0.79
C TRP A 130 -4.17 -6.04 -0.47
N ILE A 131 -3.25 -5.53 -1.29
CA ILE A 131 -3.57 -4.89 -2.57
C ILE A 131 -3.04 -5.79 -3.69
N GLY A 132 -3.97 -6.35 -4.46
CA GLY A 132 -3.70 -7.28 -5.54
C GLY A 132 -3.04 -6.60 -6.77
N HIS A 133 -2.42 -7.43 -7.60
CA HIS A 133 -1.70 -7.04 -8.80
C HIS A 133 -2.44 -6.00 -9.66
N ALA A 134 -1.73 -4.96 -10.12
CA ALA A 134 -2.22 -3.92 -11.01
C ALA A 134 -3.49 -3.17 -10.53
N ALA A 135 -3.80 -3.21 -9.24
CA ALA A 135 -4.87 -2.39 -8.68
C ALA A 135 -4.52 -0.91 -8.70
N VAL A 136 -5.53 -0.06 -8.84
CA VAL A 136 -5.39 1.40 -8.81
C VAL A 136 -6.25 1.98 -7.69
N ILE A 137 -5.63 2.74 -6.79
CA ILE A 137 -6.31 3.43 -5.70
C ILE A 137 -6.34 4.92 -6.03
N LEU A 138 -7.54 5.49 -6.23
CA LEU A 138 -7.69 6.89 -6.61
C LEU A 138 -7.40 7.85 -5.45
N PRO A 139 -6.99 9.11 -5.75
CA PRO A 139 -6.69 10.12 -4.74
C PRO A 139 -7.83 10.30 -3.72
N GLY A 140 -7.50 10.49 -2.45
CA GLY A 140 -8.44 10.73 -1.36
C GLY A 140 -9.15 9.47 -0.83
N VAL A 141 -8.89 8.29 -1.40
CA VAL A 141 -9.51 7.04 -0.95
C VAL A 141 -8.89 6.57 0.37
N ARG A 142 -9.75 6.09 1.28
CA ARG A 142 -9.37 5.41 2.51
C ARG A 142 -9.66 3.91 2.39
N ILE A 143 -8.69 3.08 2.75
CA ILE A 143 -8.85 1.61 2.81
C ILE A 143 -8.66 1.18 4.26
N GLY A 144 -9.69 0.56 4.83
CA GLY A 144 -9.71 0.11 6.22
C GLY A 144 -8.75 -1.05 6.49
N THR A 145 -8.32 -1.17 7.74
CA THR A 145 -7.45 -2.24 8.23
C THR A 145 -7.98 -3.62 7.85
N GLY A 146 -7.10 -4.51 7.41
CA GLY A 146 -7.44 -5.88 7.04
C GLY A 146 -8.22 -6.03 5.71
N ALA A 147 -8.46 -4.95 4.97
CA ALA A 147 -9.18 -5.02 3.69
C ALA A 147 -8.34 -5.72 2.61
N VAL A 148 -9.04 -6.21 1.60
CA VAL A 148 -8.42 -6.84 0.42
C VAL A 148 -8.93 -6.14 -0.84
N VAL A 149 -8.02 -5.67 -1.66
CA VAL A 149 -8.29 -5.14 -2.99
C VAL A 149 -7.88 -6.18 -4.03
N GLY A 150 -8.84 -6.68 -4.79
CA GLY A 150 -8.58 -7.69 -5.81
C GLY A 150 -7.70 -7.17 -6.96
N ALA A 151 -7.02 -8.08 -7.64
CA ALA A 151 -6.16 -7.74 -8.77
C ALA A 151 -6.93 -6.98 -9.87
N GLY A 152 -6.29 -5.96 -10.45
CA GLY A 152 -6.88 -5.12 -11.50
C GLY A 152 -8.04 -4.23 -11.05
N ALA A 153 -8.37 -4.18 -9.77
CA ALA A 153 -9.46 -3.35 -9.27
C ALA A 153 -9.11 -1.85 -9.33
N VAL A 154 -10.11 -1.00 -9.65
CA VAL A 154 -9.98 0.45 -9.58
C VAL A 154 -10.84 0.96 -8.43
N VAL A 155 -10.19 1.29 -7.32
CA VAL A 155 -10.86 1.72 -6.09
C VAL A 155 -11.13 3.22 -6.15
N THR A 156 -12.41 3.58 -6.23
CA THR A 156 -12.90 4.95 -6.40
C THR A 156 -13.62 5.48 -5.16
N LYS A 157 -13.84 4.65 -4.15
CA LYS A 157 -14.53 4.98 -2.89
C LYS A 157 -13.83 4.31 -1.73
N ASN A 158 -14.09 4.79 -0.52
CA ASN A 158 -13.56 4.17 0.69
C ASN A 158 -13.98 2.71 0.81
N VAL A 159 -13.11 1.93 1.42
CA VAL A 159 -13.28 0.50 1.69
C VAL A 159 -13.29 0.29 3.20
N ASP A 160 -14.30 -0.41 3.71
CA ASP A 160 -14.40 -0.67 5.14
C ASP A 160 -13.36 -1.69 5.62
N PRO A 161 -13.04 -1.71 6.92
CA PRO A 161 -12.13 -2.70 7.48
C PRO A 161 -12.56 -4.13 7.15
N TYR A 162 -11.58 -4.98 6.84
CA TYR A 162 -11.78 -6.40 6.52
C TYR A 162 -12.71 -6.69 5.32
N GLN A 163 -13.04 -5.67 4.53
CA GLN A 163 -13.84 -5.83 3.33
C GLN A 163 -12.97 -6.28 2.15
N VAL A 164 -13.49 -7.18 1.34
CA VAL A 164 -12.91 -7.59 0.05
C VAL A 164 -13.64 -6.84 -1.06
N VAL A 165 -12.88 -6.08 -1.87
CA VAL A 165 -13.43 -5.33 -3.02
C VAL A 165 -12.77 -5.79 -4.32
N VAL A 166 -13.54 -5.82 -5.41
CA VAL A 166 -13.08 -6.27 -6.73
C VAL A 166 -13.72 -5.46 -7.86
N GLY A 167 -13.11 -5.44 -9.03
CA GLY A 167 -13.69 -4.93 -10.27
C GLY A 167 -13.36 -3.46 -10.58
N VAL A 168 -13.92 -2.97 -11.69
CA VAL A 168 -13.73 -1.61 -12.24
C VAL A 168 -15.09 -1.00 -12.55
N PRO A 169 -15.56 -0.01 -11.77
CA PRO A 169 -15.02 0.43 -10.49
C PRO A 169 -15.17 -0.67 -9.40
N ALA A 170 -14.28 -0.67 -8.41
CA ALA A 170 -14.30 -1.67 -7.34
C ALA A 170 -15.62 -1.63 -6.54
N ARG A 171 -16.12 -2.81 -6.21
CA ARG A 171 -17.34 -3.01 -5.41
C ARG A 171 -17.09 -4.05 -4.33
N PRO A 172 -17.78 -3.94 -3.18
CA PRO A 172 -17.75 -4.97 -2.15
C PRO A 172 -18.17 -6.34 -2.72
N LEU A 173 -17.35 -7.35 -2.43
CA LEU A 173 -17.63 -8.75 -2.76
C LEU A 173 -18.11 -9.49 -1.51
N ARG A 174 -17.40 -9.35 -0.40
CA ARG A 174 -17.71 -9.96 0.90
C ARG A 174 -16.85 -9.34 2.00
N SER A 175 -17.19 -9.58 3.25
CA SER A 175 -16.28 -9.38 4.37
C SER A 175 -15.38 -10.62 4.57
N ARG A 176 -14.20 -10.45 5.17
CA ARG A 176 -13.30 -11.55 5.55
C ARG A 176 -13.89 -12.36 6.71
N PHE A 177 -14.52 -11.68 7.64
CA PHE A 177 -15.07 -12.24 8.88
C PHE A 177 -16.46 -11.64 9.18
N SER A 178 -17.15 -12.11 10.22
CA SER A 178 -18.35 -11.46 10.73
C SER A 178 -18.01 -10.15 11.45
N ASP A 179 -18.98 -9.24 11.54
CA ASP A 179 -18.77 -7.92 12.17
C ASP A 179 -18.25 -8.04 13.59
N SER A 180 -18.77 -8.97 14.39
CA SER A 180 -18.33 -9.19 15.77
C SER A 180 -16.87 -9.67 15.86
N VAL A 181 -16.40 -10.45 14.89
CA VAL A 181 -14.99 -10.87 14.80
C VAL A 181 -14.12 -9.70 14.38
N ILE A 182 -14.56 -8.91 13.40
CA ILE A 182 -13.86 -7.72 12.92
C ILE A 182 -13.65 -6.73 14.07
N ASP A 183 -14.70 -6.41 14.82
CA ASP A 183 -14.63 -5.46 15.93
C ASP A 183 -13.59 -5.91 16.99
N ARG A 184 -13.61 -7.18 17.36
CA ARG A 184 -12.66 -7.74 18.33
C ARG A 184 -11.21 -7.72 17.82
N ILE A 185 -10.96 -8.07 16.56
CA ILE A 185 -9.61 -7.98 15.98
C ILE A 185 -9.15 -6.53 15.95
N LEU A 186 -10.01 -5.58 15.55
CA LEU A 186 -9.68 -4.16 15.55
C LEU A 186 -9.33 -3.64 16.94
N GLN A 187 -10.05 -4.08 17.98
CA GLN A 187 -9.77 -3.71 19.38
C GLN A 187 -8.44 -4.27 19.88
N SER A 188 -8.02 -5.45 19.43
CA SER A 188 -6.75 -6.07 19.85
C SER A 188 -5.53 -5.25 19.42
N ARG A 189 -5.61 -4.50 18.33
CA ARG A 189 -4.53 -3.70 17.74
C ARG A 189 -3.22 -4.49 17.64
N TRP A 190 -3.27 -5.76 17.22
CA TRP A 190 -2.12 -6.65 17.17
C TRP A 190 -0.95 -6.10 16.32
N TRP A 191 -1.21 -5.25 15.36
CA TRP A 191 -0.19 -4.59 14.54
C TRP A 191 0.68 -3.62 15.35
N ASP A 192 0.28 -3.21 16.56
CA ASP A 192 1.06 -2.39 17.47
C ASP A 192 1.96 -3.23 18.40
N TRP A 193 1.99 -4.56 18.26
CA TRP A 193 2.87 -5.39 19.05
C TRP A 193 4.33 -5.05 18.82
N THR A 194 5.06 -4.93 19.91
CA THR A 194 6.52 -4.76 19.86
C THR A 194 7.20 -5.99 19.26
N ARG A 195 8.42 -5.84 18.77
CA ARG A 195 9.17 -6.96 18.19
C ARG A 195 9.26 -8.17 19.14
N PRO A 196 9.59 -8.04 20.44
CA PRO A 196 9.57 -9.16 21.37
C PRO A 196 8.19 -9.84 21.50
N GLN A 197 7.11 -9.04 21.52
CA GLN A 197 5.75 -9.59 21.54
C GLN A 197 5.42 -10.37 20.26
N LEU A 198 5.85 -9.86 19.11
CA LEU A 198 5.65 -10.53 17.82
C LEU A 198 6.43 -11.87 17.80
N GLU A 199 7.66 -11.90 18.26
CA GLU A 199 8.48 -13.12 18.34
C GLU A 199 7.87 -14.20 19.23
N GLU A 200 7.23 -13.78 20.33
CA GLU A 200 6.50 -14.69 21.22
C GLU A 200 5.20 -15.21 20.60
N ARG A 201 4.47 -14.35 19.83
CA ARG A 201 3.04 -14.53 19.53
C ARG A 201 2.72 -14.80 18.05
N TRP A 202 3.69 -14.72 17.14
CA TRP A 202 3.43 -14.83 15.68
C TRP A 202 2.69 -16.12 15.30
N ARG A 203 2.92 -17.21 16.04
CA ARG A 203 2.22 -18.49 15.79
C ARG A 203 0.72 -18.39 16.05
N ASP A 204 0.33 -17.57 17.00
CA ASP A 204 -1.08 -17.37 17.33
C ASP A 204 -1.82 -16.58 16.22
N LEU A 205 -1.11 -15.73 15.47
CA LEU A 205 -1.67 -15.07 14.28
C LEU A 205 -2.03 -16.06 13.15
N CYS A 206 -1.47 -17.26 13.17
CA CYS A 206 -1.75 -18.29 12.16
C CYS A 206 -3.09 -19.01 12.41
N SER A 207 -3.77 -18.77 13.54
CA SER A 207 -5.01 -19.43 13.93
C SER A 207 -6.01 -18.43 14.48
N LEU A 208 -7.06 -18.13 13.71
CA LEU A 208 -8.13 -17.24 14.18
C LEU A 208 -8.72 -17.66 15.53
N PRO A 209 -9.09 -18.94 15.78
CA PRO A 209 -9.62 -19.34 17.08
C PRO A 209 -8.66 -19.06 18.22
N THR A 210 -7.39 -19.42 18.07
CA THR A 210 -6.35 -19.19 19.09
C THR A 210 -6.14 -17.70 19.35
N PHE A 211 -6.10 -16.90 18.29
CA PHE A 211 -5.95 -15.46 18.40
C PHE A 211 -7.14 -14.84 19.15
N MET A 212 -8.35 -15.22 18.76
CA MET A 212 -9.58 -14.69 19.40
C MET A 212 -9.66 -15.03 20.87
N GLU A 213 -9.26 -16.24 21.27
CA GLU A 213 -9.22 -16.66 22.67
C GLU A 213 -8.23 -15.86 23.52
N LYS A 214 -7.03 -15.60 22.98
CA LYS A 214 -5.94 -15.00 23.74
C LYS A 214 -5.93 -13.47 23.76
N TYR A 215 -6.27 -12.84 22.63
CA TYR A 215 -5.97 -11.41 22.39
C TYR A 215 -7.18 -10.58 22.01
N ALA A 216 -8.31 -11.21 21.75
CA ALA A 216 -9.53 -10.55 21.33
C ALA A 216 -10.75 -11.18 22.06
N PRO A 217 -10.78 -11.18 23.39
CA PRO A 217 -11.82 -11.82 24.19
C PRO A 217 -13.21 -11.16 24.06
#